data_2b624c4bcac48fa5379ebb9b678ef056
#
_entry.id   2b624c4bcac48fa5379ebb9b678ef056
#
_cell.length_a   1.000
_cell.length_b   1.000
_cell.length_c   1.000
_cell.angle_alpha   90.00
_cell.angle_beta   90.00
_cell.angle_gamma   90.00
#
_symmetry.space_group_name_H-M   'P 1'
#
loop_
_entity.id
_entity.type
_entity.pdbx_description
1 polymer ?
#
loop_
_entity_poly.entity_id
_entity_poly.type
_entity_poly.pdbx_seq_one_letter_code
_entity_poly.pdbx_strand_id
1 'polypeptide(L)'
;KIIAFVSPQIWAWKESRLEQITTDFDLMLSIFPFEKSWYSKRAPKFPVEFVGHPLVDRFSIEKKENNRISSNPDLFSDEPEVLLLPGSRQREIERHLPVMLDAVKIIANKIKIKVLIVLPNEKMHNLAKYIIPTGTEILIQIGSLEKALEHANLTIASSGTVTLECAWFRVPTVVLYKTSFLTYSIGKLLVKIRYFAMPNILAENEVF
;
A
#
# COMPACT_ATOMS: atom_id res chain seq x y z
N LYS A 1 18.03 -24.57 13.52
CA LYS A 1 17.70 -23.13 13.71
C LYS A 1 16.76 -22.68 12.61
N ILE A 2 15.66 -22.04 13.01
CA ILE A 2 14.63 -21.53 12.10
C ILE A 2 14.63 -20.00 12.21
N ILE A 3 14.83 -19.33 11.07
CA ILE A 3 14.82 -17.86 11.01
C ILE A 3 13.57 -17.43 10.25
N ALA A 4 12.76 -16.57 10.87
CA ALA A 4 11.64 -15.94 10.21
C ALA A 4 12.09 -14.62 9.58
N PHE A 5 11.77 -14.42 8.31
CA PHE A 5 11.95 -13.14 7.61
C PHE A 5 10.57 -12.53 7.32
N VAL A 6 10.41 -11.28 7.68
CA VAL A 6 9.19 -10.49 7.76
C VAL A 6 8.28 -10.95 8.91
N SER A 7 8.23 -10.13 9.95
CA SER A 7 7.36 -10.36 11.09
C SER A 7 5.88 -10.36 10.67
N PRO A 8 5.09 -11.36 11.09
CA PRO A 8 3.65 -11.25 10.99
C PRO A 8 3.15 -10.06 11.80
N GLN A 9 2.19 -9.32 11.27
CA GLN A 9 1.65 -8.10 11.90
C GLN A 9 0.79 -8.41 13.14
N ILE A 10 1.29 -9.24 14.05
CA ILE A 10 0.58 -9.63 15.28
C ILE A 10 0.39 -8.46 16.25
N TRP A 11 1.24 -7.45 16.15
CA TRP A 11 1.15 -6.20 16.87
C TRP A 11 -0.14 -5.40 16.53
N ALA A 12 -0.71 -5.61 15.35
CA ALA A 12 -1.91 -4.92 14.90
C ALA A 12 -3.20 -5.55 15.42
N TRP A 13 -3.28 -6.89 15.52
CA TRP A 13 -4.58 -7.53 15.78
C TRP A 13 -4.54 -8.92 16.44
N LYS A 14 -3.39 -9.60 16.54
CA LYS A 14 -3.34 -11.00 16.99
C LYS A 14 -2.13 -11.28 17.89
N GLU A 15 -1.97 -10.48 18.92
CA GLU A 15 -0.90 -10.57 19.93
C GLU A 15 -0.82 -11.97 20.59
N SER A 16 -1.96 -12.68 20.68
CA SER A 16 -2.03 -14.05 21.23
C SER A 16 -1.16 -15.09 20.47
N ARG A 17 -0.69 -14.77 19.26
CA ARG A 17 0.24 -15.63 18.51
C ARG A 17 1.72 -15.44 18.89
N LEU A 18 2.02 -14.52 19.80
CA LEU A 18 3.40 -14.23 20.20
C LEU A 18 4.09 -15.47 20.76
N GLU A 19 3.43 -16.19 21.66
CA GLU A 19 3.98 -17.41 22.27
C GLU A 19 4.34 -18.46 21.21
N GLN A 20 3.45 -18.71 20.26
CA GLN A 20 3.71 -19.63 19.16
C GLN A 20 4.92 -19.19 18.33
N ILE A 21 5.02 -17.90 17.98
CA ILE A 21 6.13 -17.37 17.18
C ILE A 21 7.46 -17.53 17.91
N THR A 22 7.50 -17.23 19.21
CA THR A 22 8.72 -17.35 20.00
C THR A 22 9.14 -18.79 20.28
N THR A 23 8.23 -19.75 20.11
CA THR A 23 8.49 -21.18 20.22
C THR A 23 8.96 -21.77 18.88
N ASP A 24 8.35 -21.34 17.78
CA ASP A 24 8.59 -21.91 16.45
C ASP A 24 9.86 -21.38 15.78
N PHE A 25 10.32 -20.18 16.15
CA PHE A 25 11.47 -19.51 15.52
C PHE A 25 12.59 -19.21 16.52
N ASP A 26 13.83 -19.34 16.06
CA ASP A 26 15.04 -18.99 16.81
C ASP A 26 15.44 -17.51 16.65
N LEU A 27 15.03 -16.86 15.56
CA LEU A 27 15.33 -15.46 15.23
C LEU A 27 14.25 -14.89 14.33
N MET A 28 13.86 -13.64 14.59
CA MET A 28 13.00 -12.85 13.73
C MET A 28 13.78 -11.71 13.07
N LEU A 29 13.73 -11.63 11.74
CA LEU A 29 14.23 -10.50 10.97
C LEU A 29 13.04 -9.60 10.63
N SER A 30 12.95 -8.45 11.29
CA SER A 30 11.84 -7.51 11.12
C SER A 30 12.16 -6.44 10.07
N ILE A 31 11.13 -5.96 9.39
CA ILE A 31 11.26 -4.94 8.33
C ILE A 31 10.79 -3.56 8.78
N PHE A 32 10.15 -3.45 9.95
CA PHE A 32 9.74 -2.18 10.52
C PHE A 32 10.51 -1.89 11.82
N PRO A 33 11.00 -0.66 12.02
CA PRO A 33 11.88 -0.32 13.15
C PRO A 33 11.20 -0.51 14.52
N PHE A 34 9.89 -0.25 14.62
CA PHE A 34 9.14 -0.37 15.86
C PHE A 34 8.91 -1.83 16.30
N GLU A 35 8.98 -2.80 15.39
CA GLU A 35 8.74 -4.23 15.69
C GLU A 35 9.76 -4.77 16.69
N LYS A 36 11.04 -4.44 16.55
CA LYS A 36 12.09 -4.84 17.50
C LYS A 36 11.74 -4.38 18.93
N SER A 37 11.33 -3.14 19.08
CA SER A 37 10.90 -2.58 20.37
C SER A 37 9.61 -3.23 20.89
N TRP A 38 8.67 -3.54 20.00
CA TRP A 38 7.42 -4.21 20.37
C TRP A 38 7.66 -5.62 20.92
N TYR A 39 8.51 -6.41 20.26
CA TYR A 39 8.90 -7.77 20.71
C TYR A 39 9.71 -7.72 21.99
N SER A 40 10.70 -6.84 22.12
CA SER A 40 11.56 -6.77 23.32
C SER A 40 10.79 -6.47 24.60
N LYS A 41 9.68 -5.70 24.51
CA LYS A 41 8.80 -5.43 25.66
C LYS A 41 7.95 -6.63 26.07
N ARG A 42 7.66 -7.59 25.19
CA ARG A 42 6.72 -8.69 25.40
C ARG A 42 7.39 -10.06 25.49
N ALA A 43 8.48 -10.21 24.79
CA ALA A 43 9.29 -11.44 24.74
C ALA A 43 10.78 -11.09 24.77
N PRO A 44 11.33 -10.59 25.90
CA PRO A 44 12.68 -10.03 25.97
C PRO A 44 13.80 -11.05 25.68
N LYS A 45 13.51 -12.34 25.75
CA LYS A 45 14.47 -13.42 25.43
C LYS A 45 14.46 -13.84 23.96
N PHE A 46 13.44 -13.41 23.18
CA PHE A 46 13.32 -13.76 21.78
C PHE A 46 14.15 -12.80 20.92
N PRO A 47 15.12 -13.29 20.14
CA PRO A 47 15.97 -12.41 19.33
C PRO A 47 15.21 -11.86 18.14
N VAL A 48 15.22 -10.54 18.01
CA VAL A 48 14.63 -9.82 16.88
C VAL A 48 15.61 -8.79 16.36
N GLU A 49 15.91 -8.85 15.06
CA GLU A 49 16.79 -7.89 14.40
C GLU A 49 16.01 -7.10 13.33
N PHE A 50 16.17 -5.80 13.38
CA PHE A 50 15.65 -4.91 12.34
C PHE A 50 16.64 -4.89 11.18
N VAL A 51 16.20 -5.35 10.00
CA VAL A 51 17.04 -5.49 8.80
C VAL A 51 16.70 -4.48 7.69
N GLY A 52 15.68 -3.64 7.91
CA GLY A 52 15.20 -2.71 6.90
C GLY A 52 14.13 -3.30 5.98
N HIS A 53 13.44 -2.45 5.26
CA HIS A 53 12.37 -2.86 4.34
C HIS A 53 12.95 -3.14 2.95
N PRO A 54 12.64 -4.27 2.30
CA PRO A 54 13.17 -4.65 0.97
C PRO A 54 12.91 -3.62 -0.14
N LEU A 55 11.87 -2.80 -0.01
CA LEU A 55 11.60 -1.70 -0.94
C LEU A 55 12.76 -0.69 -1.02
N VAL A 56 13.49 -0.50 0.08
CA VAL A 56 14.63 0.44 0.12
C VAL A 56 15.72 -0.04 -0.84
N ASP A 57 16.07 -1.32 -0.80
CA ASP A 57 17.07 -1.89 -1.67
C ASP A 57 16.62 -1.85 -3.13
N ARG A 58 15.39 -2.28 -3.39
CA ARG A 58 14.80 -2.28 -4.74
C ARG A 58 14.91 -0.91 -5.38
N PHE A 59 14.38 0.12 -4.74
CA PHE A 59 14.37 1.47 -5.33
C PHE A 59 15.71 2.20 -5.25
N SER A 60 16.62 1.80 -4.34
CA SER A 60 17.98 2.37 -4.29
C SER A 60 18.85 1.88 -5.43
N ILE A 61 18.68 0.64 -5.86
CA ILE A 61 19.39 0.06 -7.01
C ILE A 61 18.93 0.75 -8.30
N GLU A 62 17.62 0.88 -8.51
CA GLU A 62 17.03 1.54 -9.68
C GLU A 62 17.43 3.03 -9.77
N LYS A 63 17.54 3.74 -8.64
CA LYS A 63 18.03 5.13 -8.61
C LYS A 63 19.48 5.27 -9.06
N LYS A 64 20.35 4.32 -8.77
CA LYS A 64 21.75 4.32 -9.22
C LYS A 64 21.85 4.16 -10.73
N GLU A 65 20.94 3.41 -11.34
CA GLU A 65 20.92 3.19 -12.79
C GLU A 65 20.28 4.35 -13.55
N ASN A 66 19.30 5.03 -12.99
CA ASN A 66 18.47 6.00 -13.72
C ASN A 66 18.75 7.48 -13.43
N ASN A 67 19.63 7.85 -12.49
CA ASN A 67 20.03 9.24 -12.16
C ASN A 67 18.87 10.28 -12.10
N ARG A 68 17.63 9.83 -11.98
CA ARG A 68 16.42 10.65 -12.01
C ARG A 68 15.61 10.44 -10.72
N ILE A 69 15.90 11.28 -9.71
CA ILE A 69 14.81 11.70 -8.85
C ILE A 69 14.07 12.72 -9.71
N SER A 70 12.98 12.33 -10.34
CA SER A 70 12.16 13.31 -11.01
C SER A 70 11.70 14.31 -9.95
N SER A 71 11.93 15.58 -10.24
CA SER A 71 11.21 16.69 -9.64
C SER A 71 9.76 16.27 -9.44
N ASN A 72 9.17 16.57 -8.28
CA ASN A 72 7.74 16.38 -8.03
C ASN A 72 6.96 16.62 -9.32
N PRO A 73 6.10 15.68 -9.75
CA PRO A 73 5.26 15.92 -10.89
C PRO A 73 4.55 17.25 -10.65
N ASP A 74 4.48 18.09 -11.65
CA ASP A 74 3.88 19.40 -11.53
C ASP A 74 2.42 19.26 -11.08
N LEU A 75 2.19 19.50 -9.79
CA LEU A 75 0.85 19.40 -9.19
C LEU A 75 -0.14 20.40 -9.81
N PHE A 76 0.37 21.35 -10.60
CA PHE A 76 -0.39 22.38 -11.31
C PHE A 76 -0.45 22.12 -12.82
N SER A 77 -0.17 20.88 -13.27
CA SER A 77 -0.39 20.48 -14.64
C SER A 77 -1.81 20.77 -15.09
N ASP A 78 -1.99 21.24 -16.31
CA ASP A 78 -3.33 21.49 -16.91
C ASP A 78 -4.17 20.19 -17.01
N GLU A 79 -3.51 19.04 -17.06
CA GLU A 79 -4.13 17.71 -17.06
C GLU A 79 -3.42 16.78 -16.09
N PRO A 80 -3.65 16.91 -14.76
CA PRO A 80 -2.97 16.06 -13.78
C PRO A 80 -3.36 14.59 -13.94
N GLU A 81 -2.38 13.71 -13.70
CA GLU A 81 -2.57 12.26 -13.73
C GLU A 81 -2.99 11.73 -12.36
N VAL A 82 -4.16 11.09 -12.32
CA VAL A 82 -4.69 10.38 -11.15
C VAL A 82 -4.44 8.90 -11.31
N LEU A 83 -3.60 8.35 -10.44
CA LEU A 83 -3.28 6.93 -10.42
C LEU A 83 -4.21 6.18 -9.48
N LEU A 84 -4.84 5.11 -9.98
CA LEU A 84 -5.71 4.24 -9.20
C LEU A 84 -5.03 2.89 -8.92
N LEU A 85 -4.96 2.53 -7.65
CA LEU A 85 -4.35 1.30 -7.16
C LEU A 85 -5.38 0.51 -6.33
N PRO A 86 -6.34 -0.17 -7.00
CA PRO A 86 -7.50 -0.79 -6.32
C PRO A 86 -7.15 -2.03 -5.49
N GLY A 87 -5.91 -2.52 -5.60
CA GLY A 87 -5.42 -3.68 -4.90
C GLY A 87 -4.90 -4.76 -5.84
N SER A 88 -4.39 -5.85 -5.25
CA SER A 88 -3.76 -6.95 -5.97
C SER A 88 -4.63 -8.22 -6.04
N ARG A 89 -5.73 -8.26 -5.30
CA ARG A 89 -6.64 -9.42 -5.22
C ARG A 89 -7.98 -9.10 -5.84
N GLN A 90 -8.62 -10.11 -6.40
CA GLN A 90 -9.93 -9.99 -7.04
C GLN A 90 -10.95 -9.26 -6.14
N ARG A 91 -11.13 -9.70 -4.89
CA ARG A 91 -12.08 -9.08 -3.94
C ARG A 91 -11.76 -7.64 -3.60
N GLU A 92 -10.49 -7.26 -3.64
CA GLU A 92 -10.06 -5.87 -3.44
C GLU A 92 -10.52 -5.02 -4.63
N ILE A 93 -10.24 -5.44 -5.84
CA ILE A 93 -10.62 -4.74 -7.07
C ILE A 93 -12.14 -4.62 -7.18
N GLU A 94 -12.89 -5.69 -6.96
CA GLU A 94 -14.36 -5.68 -7.00
C GLU A 94 -14.97 -4.68 -6.01
N ARG A 95 -14.33 -4.42 -4.88
CA ARG A 95 -14.84 -3.51 -3.85
C ARG A 95 -14.33 -2.08 -3.97
N HIS A 96 -13.07 -1.92 -4.33
CA HIS A 96 -12.42 -0.61 -4.32
C HIS A 96 -12.59 0.12 -5.65
N LEU A 97 -12.44 -0.58 -6.79
CA LEU A 97 -12.46 0.05 -8.10
C LEU A 97 -13.76 0.84 -8.38
N PRO A 98 -14.96 0.35 -8.09
CA PRO A 98 -16.18 1.14 -8.30
C PRO A 98 -16.17 2.47 -7.52
N VAL A 99 -15.72 2.44 -6.25
CA VAL A 99 -15.63 3.66 -5.43
C VAL A 99 -14.59 4.65 -5.98
N MET A 100 -13.47 4.13 -6.46
CA MET A 100 -12.43 4.96 -7.10
C MET A 100 -12.94 5.61 -8.39
N LEU A 101 -13.70 4.86 -9.20
CA LEU A 101 -14.32 5.38 -10.43
C LEU A 101 -15.35 6.48 -10.13
N ASP A 102 -16.15 6.32 -9.07
CA ASP A 102 -17.08 7.37 -8.63
C ASP A 102 -16.34 8.65 -8.20
N ALA A 103 -15.23 8.49 -7.45
CA ALA A 103 -14.39 9.62 -7.06
C ALA A 103 -13.76 10.32 -8.27
N VAL A 104 -13.21 9.56 -9.22
CA VAL A 104 -12.66 10.08 -10.48
C VAL A 104 -13.71 10.87 -11.26
N LYS A 105 -14.94 10.35 -11.38
CA LYS A 105 -16.05 11.05 -12.04
C LYS A 105 -16.35 12.39 -11.38
N ILE A 106 -16.33 12.46 -10.05
CA ILE A 106 -16.55 13.73 -9.33
C ILE A 106 -15.43 14.73 -9.61
N ILE A 107 -14.17 14.28 -9.66
CA ILE A 107 -13.01 15.12 -9.96
C ILE A 107 -13.08 15.60 -11.41
N ALA A 108 -13.34 14.70 -12.37
CA ALA A 108 -13.41 15.01 -13.80
C ALA A 108 -14.52 16.02 -14.16
N ASN A 109 -15.56 16.10 -13.34
CA ASN A 109 -16.59 17.14 -13.49
C ASN A 109 -16.10 18.55 -13.12
N LYS A 110 -14.95 18.67 -12.44
CA LYS A 110 -14.40 19.95 -11.97
C LYS A 110 -13.14 20.37 -12.73
N ILE A 111 -12.29 19.41 -13.06
CA ILE A 111 -11.02 19.64 -13.74
C ILE A 111 -10.75 18.52 -14.74
N LYS A 112 -10.05 18.83 -15.83
CA LYS A 112 -9.59 17.81 -16.76
C LYS A 112 -8.47 16.98 -16.11
N ILE A 113 -8.57 15.66 -16.16
CA ILE A 113 -7.60 14.74 -15.59
C ILE A 113 -7.32 13.58 -16.53
N LYS A 114 -6.12 13.02 -16.43
CA LYS A 114 -5.76 11.70 -16.98
C LYS A 114 -5.93 10.66 -15.87
N VAL A 115 -6.45 9.49 -16.23
CA VAL A 115 -6.65 8.41 -15.26
C VAL A 115 -5.91 7.17 -15.71
N LEU A 116 -5.03 6.68 -14.83
CA LEU A 116 -4.28 5.45 -15.03
C LEU A 116 -4.62 4.46 -13.92
N ILE A 117 -4.92 3.22 -14.28
CA ILE A 117 -5.07 2.10 -13.32
C ILE A 117 -3.86 1.19 -13.50
N VAL A 118 -3.16 0.85 -12.42
CA VAL A 118 -2.09 -0.14 -12.44
C VAL A 118 -2.53 -1.41 -11.72
N LEU A 119 -2.36 -2.54 -12.40
CA LEU A 119 -2.79 -3.86 -11.96
C LEU A 119 -1.65 -4.87 -12.03
N PRO A 120 -1.64 -5.92 -11.19
CA PRO A 120 -0.49 -6.83 -11.09
C PRO A 120 -0.39 -7.84 -12.24
N ASN A 121 -1.49 -8.17 -12.92
CA ASN A 121 -1.52 -9.21 -13.95
C ASN A 121 -2.75 -9.14 -14.85
N GLU A 122 -2.74 -9.94 -15.93
CA GLU A 122 -3.83 -10.03 -16.91
C GLU A 122 -5.19 -10.41 -16.32
N LYS A 123 -5.21 -11.29 -15.32
CA LYS A 123 -6.48 -11.69 -14.68
C LYS A 123 -7.17 -10.49 -14.04
N MET A 124 -6.40 -9.65 -13.33
CA MET A 124 -6.92 -8.44 -12.69
C MET A 124 -7.25 -7.35 -13.70
N HIS A 125 -6.49 -7.27 -14.78
CA HIS A 125 -6.76 -6.38 -15.90
C HIS A 125 -8.12 -6.70 -16.56
N ASN A 126 -8.40 -7.97 -16.86
CA ASN A 126 -9.67 -8.39 -17.46
C ASN A 126 -10.85 -8.15 -16.50
N LEU A 127 -10.65 -8.36 -15.21
CA LEU A 127 -11.65 -8.02 -14.20
C LEU A 127 -11.95 -6.52 -14.18
N ALA A 128 -10.92 -5.68 -14.19
CA ALA A 128 -11.09 -4.23 -14.19
C ALA A 128 -11.82 -3.75 -15.46
N LYS A 129 -11.46 -4.29 -16.63
CA LYS A 129 -12.19 -4.00 -17.88
C LYS A 129 -13.68 -4.31 -17.81
N TYR A 130 -14.06 -5.37 -17.10
CA TYR A 130 -15.47 -5.72 -16.91
C TYR A 130 -16.19 -4.72 -15.98
N ILE A 131 -15.49 -4.16 -15.00
CA ILE A 131 -16.06 -3.22 -14.02
C ILE A 131 -16.15 -1.79 -14.58
N ILE A 132 -15.18 -1.39 -15.40
CA ILE A 132 -15.12 -0.03 -15.96
C ILE A 132 -16.24 0.15 -17.00
N PRO A 133 -17.06 1.22 -16.88
CA PRO A 133 -18.10 1.49 -17.87
C PRO A 133 -17.53 1.73 -19.27
N THR A 134 -18.23 1.24 -20.28
CA THR A 134 -17.85 1.48 -21.68
C THR A 134 -17.89 2.99 -22.00
N GLY A 135 -16.91 3.43 -22.79
CA GLY A 135 -16.80 4.85 -23.15
C GLY A 135 -16.09 5.73 -22.10
N THR A 136 -15.51 5.13 -21.05
CA THR A 136 -14.70 5.88 -20.09
C THR A 136 -13.24 5.94 -20.59
N GLU A 137 -12.66 7.13 -20.63
CA GLU A 137 -11.25 7.35 -21.00
C GLU A 137 -10.33 7.05 -19.81
N ILE A 138 -10.06 5.76 -19.58
CA ILE A 138 -9.18 5.29 -18.51
C ILE A 138 -8.14 4.35 -19.11
N LEU A 139 -6.88 4.65 -18.86
CA LEU A 139 -5.77 3.76 -19.22
C LEU A 139 -5.62 2.66 -18.17
N ILE A 140 -5.36 1.43 -18.62
CA ILE A 140 -5.06 0.31 -17.74
C ILE A 140 -3.69 -0.24 -18.10
N GLN A 141 -2.82 -0.36 -17.11
CA GLN A 141 -1.46 -0.86 -17.23
C GLN A 141 -1.25 -2.08 -16.34
N ILE A 142 -0.46 -3.03 -16.80
CA ILE A 142 -0.04 -4.20 -16.05
C ILE A 142 1.41 -4.02 -15.63
N GLY A 143 1.68 -4.08 -14.32
CA GLY A 143 3.04 -3.91 -13.78
C GLY A 143 3.59 -2.50 -13.92
N SER A 144 4.91 -2.36 -13.81
CA SER A 144 5.65 -1.08 -13.91
C SER A 144 5.06 0.05 -13.04
N LEU A 145 4.71 -0.29 -11.80
CA LEU A 145 4.12 0.65 -10.85
C LEU A 145 5.05 1.84 -10.58
N GLU A 146 6.36 1.59 -10.54
CA GLU A 146 7.38 2.62 -10.30
C GLU A 146 7.28 3.74 -11.33
N LYS A 147 7.18 3.39 -12.62
CA LYS A 147 7.04 4.36 -13.71
C LYS A 147 5.74 5.15 -13.62
N ALA A 148 4.66 4.49 -13.22
CA ALA A 148 3.38 5.16 -13.01
C ALA A 148 3.45 6.15 -11.83
N LEU A 149 4.12 5.78 -10.72
CA LEU A 149 4.29 6.65 -9.57
C LEU A 149 5.23 7.83 -9.85
N GLU A 150 6.19 7.71 -10.76
CA GLU A 150 7.05 8.81 -11.18
C GLU A 150 6.31 9.95 -11.89
N HIS A 151 5.18 9.65 -12.52
CA HIS A 151 4.39 10.62 -13.29
C HIS A 151 3.08 11.02 -12.62
N ALA A 152 2.61 10.25 -11.64
CA ALA A 152 1.35 10.50 -10.97
C ALA A 152 1.39 11.80 -10.14
N ASN A 153 0.36 12.63 -10.29
CA ASN A 153 0.16 13.84 -9.47
C ASN A 153 -0.61 13.52 -8.19
N LEU A 154 -1.48 12.50 -8.24
CA LEU A 154 -2.29 12.02 -7.12
C LEU A 154 -2.49 10.51 -7.24
N THR A 155 -2.50 9.82 -6.12
CA THR A 155 -2.85 8.41 -6.09
C THR A 155 -4.10 8.18 -5.22
N ILE A 156 -5.00 7.32 -5.67
CA ILE A 156 -6.06 6.73 -4.84
C ILE A 156 -5.72 5.25 -4.69
N ALA A 157 -5.32 4.84 -3.49
CA ALA A 157 -4.79 3.50 -3.24
C ALA A 157 -5.63 2.71 -2.24
N SER A 158 -5.72 1.40 -2.43
CA SER A 158 -6.15 0.50 -1.37
C SER A 158 -5.10 0.46 -0.26
N SER A 159 -5.54 0.29 1.00
CA SER A 159 -4.61 0.09 2.11
C SER A 159 -3.77 -1.17 1.91
N GLY A 160 -2.45 -1.05 2.07
CA GLY A 160 -1.50 -2.15 1.92
C GLY A 160 -0.07 -1.65 1.76
N THR A 161 0.85 -2.54 1.39
CA THR A 161 2.26 -2.21 1.16
C THR A 161 2.48 -1.20 0.05
N VAL A 162 1.57 -1.13 -0.92
CA VAL A 162 1.61 -0.14 -2.01
C VAL A 162 1.64 1.31 -1.51
N THR A 163 1.08 1.59 -0.33
CA THR A 163 1.14 2.92 0.28
C THR A 163 2.56 3.34 0.67
N LEU A 164 3.45 2.37 0.96
CA LEU A 164 4.87 2.65 1.17
C LEU A 164 5.57 3.02 -0.14
N GLU A 165 5.18 2.41 -1.25
CA GLU A 165 5.69 2.77 -2.58
C GLU A 165 5.25 4.19 -2.95
N CYS A 166 3.97 4.53 -2.75
CA CYS A 166 3.48 5.90 -2.93
C CYS A 166 4.27 6.91 -2.09
N ALA A 167 4.52 6.61 -0.81
CA ALA A 167 5.31 7.47 0.08
C ALA A 167 6.76 7.61 -0.39
N TRP A 168 7.38 6.53 -0.88
CA TRP A 168 8.74 6.57 -1.42
C TRP A 168 8.86 7.53 -2.60
N PHE A 169 7.89 7.49 -3.52
CA PHE A 169 7.82 8.40 -4.67
C PHE A 169 7.24 9.77 -4.33
N ARG A 170 6.86 10.02 -3.06
CA ARG A 170 6.31 11.29 -2.56
C ARG A 170 5.04 11.72 -3.30
N VAL A 171 4.26 10.77 -3.80
CA VAL A 171 2.99 11.06 -4.45
C VAL A 171 1.92 11.27 -3.39
N PRO A 172 1.21 12.41 -3.40
CA PRO A 172 0.04 12.61 -2.54
C PRO A 172 -0.95 11.47 -2.74
N THR A 173 -1.38 10.84 -1.62
CA THR A 173 -2.15 9.60 -1.72
C THR A 173 -3.37 9.64 -0.81
N VAL A 174 -4.54 9.37 -1.38
CA VAL A 174 -5.75 9.07 -0.61
C VAL A 174 -5.86 7.57 -0.44
N VAL A 175 -5.87 7.12 0.81
CA VAL A 175 -5.95 5.68 1.12
C VAL A 175 -7.39 5.32 1.44
N LEU A 176 -7.93 4.33 0.72
CA LEU A 176 -9.25 3.77 1.01
C LEU A 176 -9.17 2.30 1.39
N TYR A 177 -10.09 1.89 2.23
CA TYR A 177 -10.27 0.49 2.58
C TYR A 177 -11.75 0.17 2.73
N LYS A 178 -12.28 -0.63 1.81
CA LYS A 178 -13.66 -1.08 1.81
C LYS A 178 -13.74 -2.57 2.04
N THR A 179 -14.37 -2.98 3.11
CA THR A 179 -14.60 -4.39 3.46
C THR A 179 -16.08 -4.68 3.68
N SER A 180 -16.44 -5.94 3.89
CA SER A 180 -17.82 -6.28 4.24
C SER A 180 -18.17 -5.72 5.63
N PHE A 181 -19.45 -5.44 5.87
CA PHE A 181 -19.92 -4.94 7.16
C PHE A 181 -19.53 -5.86 8.33
N LEU A 182 -19.66 -7.17 8.15
CA LEU A 182 -19.24 -8.18 9.14
C LEU A 182 -17.73 -8.10 9.42
N THR A 183 -16.90 -8.05 8.37
CA THR A 183 -15.44 -7.94 8.52
C THR A 183 -15.05 -6.62 9.17
N TYR A 184 -15.74 -5.53 8.84
CA TYR A 184 -15.52 -4.23 9.46
C TYR A 184 -15.85 -4.25 10.95
N SER A 185 -17.02 -4.79 11.33
CA SER A 185 -17.47 -4.87 12.71
C SER A 185 -16.55 -5.71 13.58
N ILE A 186 -16.14 -6.89 13.07
CA ILE A 186 -15.17 -7.75 13.75
C ILE A 186 -13.79 -7.09 13.80
N GLY A 187 -13.35 -6.49 12.69
CA GLY A 187 -12.08 -5.79 12.62
C GLY A 187 -11.98 -4.64 13.62
N LYS A 188 -13.03 -3.84 13.76
CA LYS A 188 -13.09 -2.72 14.72
C LYS A 188 -12.93 -3.17 16.17
N LEU A 189 -13.36 -4.40 16.51
CA LEU A 189 -13.19 -4.98 17.86
C LEU A 189 -11.79 -5.56 18.09
N LEU A 190 -11.15 -6.07 17.04
CA LEU A 190 -9.89 -6.82 17.14
C LEU A 190 -8.66 -5.97 16.81
N VAL A 191 -8.80 -4.96 15.97
CA VAL A 191 -7.68 -4.13 15.47
C VAL A 191 -7.39 -3.03 16.49
N LYS A 192 -6.17 -3.04 17.01
CA LYS A 192 -5.69 -2.10 18.03
C LYS A 192 -4.87 -0.94 17.48
N ILE A 193 -4.78 -0.81 16.15
CA ILE A 193 -4.00 0.26 15.50
C ILE A 193 -4.88 1.48 15.22
N ARG A 194 -4.29 2.65 15.38
CA ARG A 194 -4.94 3.94 15.13
C ARG A 194 -5.03 4.27 13.64
N TYR A 195 -4.05 3.80 12.85
CA TYR A 195 -3.90 4.11 11.43
C TYR A 195 -3.93 2.85 10.59
N PHE A 196 -4.52 2.92 9.39
CA PHE A 196 -4.60 1.79 8.44
C PHE A 196 -3.57 1.86 7.32
N ALA A 197 -3.05 3.03 6.99
CA ALA A 197 -1.99 3.19 6.01
C ALA A 197 -0.62 2.95 6.65
N MET A 198 0.24 2.18 5.99
CA MET A 198 1.58 1.87 6.52
C MET A 198 2.44 3.11 6.79
N PRO A 199 2.45 4.15 5.93
CA PRO A 199 3.17 5.39 6.24
C PRO A 199 2.68 6.06 7.52
N ASN A 200 1.36 6.08 7.78
CA ASN A 200 0.79 6.65 8.99
C ASN A 200 1.18 5.87 10.24
N ILE A 201 1.26 4.53 10.13
CA ILE A 201 1.74 3.67 11.22
C ILE A 201 3.21 3.93 11.53
N LEU A 202 4.04 4.08 10.49
CA LEU A 202 5.48 4.34 10.65
C LEU A 202 5.77 5.76 11.19
N ALA A 203 4.98 6.74 10.78
CA ALA A 203 5.12 8.13 11.21
C ALA A 203 4.45 8.39 12.57
N GLU A 204 3.66 7.43 13.09
CA GLU A 204 2.79 7.61 14.26
C GLU A 204 1.86 8.83 14.15
N ASN A 205 1.60 9.26 12.91
CA ASN A 205 0.81 10.43 12.55
C ASN A 205 0.07 10.23 11.22
N GLU A 206 -0.92 11.07 10.94
CA GLU A 206 -1.63 11.10 9.67
C GLU A 206 -0.81 11.87 8.64
N VAL A 207 -0.25 11.15 7.65
CA VAL A 207 0.54 11.68 6.54
C VAL A 207 -0.11 11.43 5.18
N PHE A 208 -1.11 10.55 5.14
CA PHE A 208 -1.93 10.21 3.97
C PHE A 208 -3.40 10.32 4.34
#